data_242df8aad19f530bb9c474a0c67f60cf
#
_entry.id   242df8aad19f530bb9c474a0c67f60cf
#
_cell.length_a   1.000
_cell.length_b   1.000
_cell.length_c   1.000
_cell.angle_alpha   90.00
_cell.angle_beta   90.00
_cell.angle_gamma   90.00
#
_symmetry.space_group_name_H-M   'P 1'
#
loop_
_entity.id
_entity.type
_entity.pdbx_description
1 polymer ?
#
loop_
_entity_poly.entity_id
_entity_poly.type
_entity_poly.pdbx_seq_one_letter_code
_entity_poly.pdbx_strand_id
1 'polypeptide(L)'
;MKNILATVLFFSILFSPQVILSQQKCKVLIPAISETYVGKCKKGLANGKGLATGIDTYKGRFLKGYPNGIGTYTWASGDEYIGKWEFGKRNGEGIYHFKYNDKDSIQVGIWKDNIYMGPVPPPPTILQSRNVQNYSFQKYGNQDKLSIEIFMNGTINSTIENLVIASTNGSYQNIGRTIVFNSIIYPATFKITYRTWNKLHSSQFNVVFEFTLTEPGNWMLKLTN
;
A
#
# COMPACT_ATOMS: atom_id res chain seq x y z
N MET A 1 -24.23 -85.75 26.52
CA MET A 1 -23.06 -85.03 26.91
C MET A 1 -22.75 -84.02 25.79
N LYS A 2 -23.10 -82.77 25.92
CA LYS A 2 -22.88 -81.71 24.91
C LYS A 2 -21.80 -80.79 25.43
N ASN A 3 -20.68 -80.79 24.70
CA ASN A 3 -19.57 -79.89 24.99
C ASN A 3 -19.85 -78.50 24.38
N ILE A 4 -19.91 -77.47 25.26
CA ILE A 4 -20.04 -76.08 24.86
C ILE A 4 -18.62 -75.50 24.82
N LEU A 5 -18.11 -75.24 23.59
CA LEU A 5 -16.87 -74.47 23.38
C LEU A 5 -17.17 -72.99 23.54
N ALA A 6 -16.63 -72.37 24.58
CA ALA A 6 -16.68 -70.92 24.75
C ALA A 6 -15.56 -70.26 23.98
N THR A 7 -15.91 -69.53 22.92
CA THR A 7 -14.97 -68.72 22.12
C THR A 7 -14.78 -67.34 22.81
N VAL A 8 -13.62 -67.15 23.38
CA VAL A 8 -13.23 -65.82 23.96
C VAL A 8 -12.72 -64.94 22.83
N LEU A 9 -13.49 -63.93 22.45
CA LEU A 9 -13.07 -62.89 21.52
C LEU A 9 -12.17 -61.88 22.26
N PHE A 10 -10.87 -61.87 21.95
CA PHE A 10 -9.93 -60.89 22.41
C PHE A 10 -10.13 -59.60 21.56
N PHE A 11 -10.77 -58.60 22.13
CA PHE A 11 -10.88 -57.26 21.51
C PHE A 11 -9.58 -56.50 21.79
N SER A 12 -8.65 -56.53 20.87
CA SER A 12 -7.44 -55.71 20.92
C SER A 12 -7.76 -54.26 20.58
N ILE A 13 -7.87 -53.42 21.61
CA ILE A 13 -7.99 -51.96 21.44
C ILE A 13 -6.62 -51.44 20.95
N LEU A 14 -6.53 -51.16 19.64
CA LEU A 14 -5.40 -50.46 19.05
C LEU A 14 -5.42 -49.01 19.57
N PHE A 15 -4.63 -48.77 20.59
CA PHE A 15 -4.31 -47.42 21.07
C PHE A 15 -3.38 -46.76 20.08
N SER A 16 -3.95 -46.08 19.05
CA SER A 16 -3.15 -45.24 18.17
C SER A 16 -2.66 -44.00 18.97
N PRO A 17 -1.35 -43.75 19.05
CA PRO A 17 -0.90 -42.51 19.68
C PRO A 17 -1.39 -41.30 18.88
N GLN A 18 -2.30 -40.57 19.43
CA GLN A 18 -2.69 -39.26 18.92
C GLN A 18 -1.46 -38.35 19.03
N VAL A 19 -0.74 -38.15 17.93
CA VAL A 19 0.28 -37.13 17.84
C VAL A 19 -0.42 -35.78 17.95
N ILE A 20 -0.49 -35.25 19.16
CA ILE A 20 -0.90 -33.86 19.40
C ILE A 20 0.22 -33.01 18.78
N LEU A 21 0.09 -32.61 17.52
CA LEU A 21 0.91 -31.55 16.97
C LEU A 21 0.61 -30.29 17.79
N SER A 22 1.49 -29.98 18.73
CA SER A 22 1.49 -28.69 19.39
C SER A 22 1.64 -27.63 18.31
N GLN A 23 0.53 -26.98 17.96
CA GLN A 23 0.52 -25.90 17.00
C GLN A 23 1.36 -24.77 17.59
N GLN A 24 2.57 -24.57 17.05
CA GLN A 24 3.50 -23.56 17.54
C GLN A 24 2.80 -22.20 17.55
N LYS A 25 2.52 -21.68 18.75
CA LYS A 25 1.76 -20.44 18.93
C LYS A 25 2.56 -19.29 18.34
N CYS A 26 2.10 -18.73 17.22
CA CYS A 26 2.73 -17.57 16.60
C CYS A 26 2.58 -16.34 17.49
N LYS A 27 3.70 -15.68 17.81
CA LYS A 27 3.69 -14.50 18.66
C LYS A 27 3.29 -13.25 17.89
N VAL A 28 2.40 -12.46 18.48
CA VAL A 28 2.09 -11.08 18.13
C VAL A 28 2.81 -10.18 19.14
N LEU A 29 3.48 -9.12 18.67
CA LEU A 29 4.36 -8.29 19.50
C LEU A 29 3.69 -6.99 19.99
N ILE A 30 2.40 -6.81 19.73
CA ILE A 30 1.58 -5.73 20.31
C ILE A 30 0.78 -6.32 21.48
N PRO A 31 1.05 -5.93 22.73
CA PRO A 31 0.42 -6.53 23.91
C PRO A 31 -1.11 -6.53 23.87
N ALA A 32 -1.72 -5.43 23.44
CA ALA A 32 -3.17 -5.28 23.42
C ALA A 32 -3.92 -6.27 22.49
N ILE A 33 -3.22 -6.95 21.58
CA ILE A 33 -3.80 -7.93 20.63
C ILE A 33 -3.05 -9.27 20.66
N SER A 34 -2.33 -9.62 21.73
CA SER A 34 -1.42 -10.77 21.76
C SER A 34 -1.97 -12.01 22.45
N GLU A 35 -3.23 -12.04 22.90
CA GLU A 35 -3.81 -13.18 23.61
C GLU A 35 -4.03 -14.37 22.68
N THR A 36 -4.64 -14.13 21.52
CA THR A 36 -4.85 -15.17 20.50
C THR A 36 -4.41 -14.69 19.12
N TYR A 37 -3.96 -15.64 18.30
CA TYR A 37 -3.64 -15.37 16.90
C TYR A 37 -4.04 -16.53 16.01
N VAL A 38 -4.73 -16.19 14.92
CA VAL A 38 -5.10 -17.13 13.85
C VAL A 38 -4.57 -16.58 12.53
N GLY A 39 -3.61 -17.28 11.93
CA GLY A 39 -3.02 -16.81 10.69
C GLY A 39 -1.70 -17.48 10.35
N LYS A 40 -1.02 -16.96 9.32
CA LYS A 40 0.28 -17.46 8.87
C LYS A 40 1.40 -17.08 9.86
N CYS A 41 2.36 -17.99 10.01
CA CYS A 41 3.50 -17.88 10.91
C CYS A 41 4.83 -18.00 10.15
N LYS A 42 5.83 -17.24 10.57
CA LYS A 42 7.20 -17.37 10.09
C LYS A 42 8.16 -17.18 11.25
N LYS A 43 9.00 -18.18 11.52
CA LYS A 43 9.97 -18.18 12.64
C LYS A 43 9.32 -17.88 14.00
N GLY A 44 8.15 -18.49 14.29
CA GLY A 44 7.42 -18.30 15.55
C GLY A 44 6.71 -16.95 15.71
N LEU A 45 6.69 -16.09 14.70
CA LEU A 45 6.06 -14.77 14.70
C LEU A 45 4.90 -14.71 13.71
N ALA A 46 3.85 -13.94 14.02
CA ALA A 46 2.76 -13.63 13.11
C ALA A 46 3.33 -13.02 11.81
N ASN A 47 2.94 -13.57 10.64
CA ASN A 47 3.46 -13.11 9.36
C ASN A 47 2.48 -13.43 8.22
N GLY A 48 2.13 -12.45 7.41
CA GLY A 48 1.09 -12.57 6.38
C GLY A 48 -0.30 -12.21 6.91
N LYS A 49 -1.37 -12.69 6.28
CA LYS A 49 -2.75 -12.41 6.73
C LYS A 49 -3.06 -13.16 8.02
N GLY A 50 -3.74 -12.49 8.96
CA GLY A 50 -4.17 -13.07 10.23
C GLY A 50 -5.14 -12.20 11.01
N LEU A 51 -5.67 -12.78 12.07
CA LEU A 51 -6.52 -12.17 13.08
C LEU A 51 -5.83 -12.32 14.45
N ALA A 52 -5.61 -11.22 15.13
CA ALA A 52 -5.06 -11.19 16.48
C ALA A 52 -6.09 -10.54 17.40
N THR A 53 -6.30 -11.13 18.58
CA THR A 53 -7.25 -10.63 19.59
C THR A 53 -6.62 -10.60 20.96
N GLY A 54 -7.07 -9.67 21.79
CA GLY A 54 -6.76 -9.45 23.17
C GLY A 54 -7.75 -8.45 23.72
N ILE A 55 -7.29 -7.41 24.41
CA ILE A 55 -8.11 -6.26 24.81
C ILE A 55 -8.66 -5.57 23.56
N ASP A 56 -7.82 -5.47 22.53
CA ASP A 56 -8.13 -4.95 21.20
C ASP A 56 -8.15 -6.08 20.17
N THR A 57 -8.53 -5.75 18.92
CA THR A 57 -8.53 -6.71 17.82
C THR A 57 -7.82 -6.11 16.60
N TYR A 58 -7.04 -6.93 15.90
CA TYR A 58 -6.48 -6.56 14.60
C TYR A 58 -6.69 -7.67 13.57
N LYS A 59 -7.28 -7.32 12.44
CA LYS A 59 -7.48 -8.19 11.29
C LYS A 59 -6.76 -7.59 10.09
N GLY A 60 -5.70 -8.24 9.62
CA GLY A 60 -4.90 -7.66 8.55
C GLY A 60 -3.65 -8.44 8.24
N ARG A 61 -2.66 -7.73 7.67
CA ARG A 61 -1.35 -8.29 7.40
C ARG A 61 -0.41 -8.06 8.57
N PHE A 62 0.44 -9.06 8.81
CA PHE A 62 1.51 -9.03 9.80
C PHE A 62 2.87 -9.19 9.14
N LEU A 63 3.87 -8.57 9.71
CA LEU A 63 5.28 -8.76 9.39
C LEU A 63 6.09 -8.84 10.69
N LYS A 64 6.79 -9.96 10.90
CA LYS A 64 7.64 -10.17 12.10
C LYS A 64 6.91 -9.88 13.43
N GLY A 65 5.64 -10.29 13.53
CA GLY A 65 4.83 -10.14 14.74
C GLY A 65 4.10 -8.80 14.90
N TYR A 66 4.27 -7.86 13.97
CA TYR A 66 3.60 -6.56 13.99
C TYR A 66 2.56 -6.41 12.88
N PRO A 67 1.45 -5.68 13.10
CA PRO A 67 0.61 -5.13 12.03
C PRO A 67 1.46 -4.45 10.97
N ASN A 68 1.31 -4.86 9.70
CA ASN A 68 2.08 -4.32 8.58
C ASN A 68 1.36 -4.53 7.24
N GLY A 69 1.14 -3.48 6.47
CA GLY A 69 0.30 -3.48 5.28
C GLY A 69 -1.13 -3.07 5.60
N ILE A 70 -2.12 -3.51 4.82
CA ILE A 70 -3.53 -3.15 5.03
C ILE A 70 -4.14 -4.01 6.13
N GLY A 71 -4.90 -3.35 7.04
CA GLY A 71 -5.63 -4.01 8.11
C GLY A 71 -6.57 -3.09 8.87
N THR A 72 -7.45 -3.72 9.65
CA THR A 72 -8.41 -3.07 10.54
C THR A 72 -7.99 -3.32 11.98
N TYR A 73 -7.89 -2.28 12.76
CA TYR A 73 -7.67 -2.34 14.21
C TYR A 73 -8.89 -1.77 14.91
N THR A 74 -9.44 -2.54 15.82
CA THR A 74 -10.60 -2.15 16.64
C THR A 74 -10.16 -2.09 18.09
N TRP A 75 -10.24 -0.94 18.70
CA TRP A 75 -9.94 -0.72 20.12
C TRP A 75 -11.09 -1.15 21.01
N ALA A 76 -10.81 -1.45 22.26
CA ALA A 76 -11.82 -1.76 23.28
C ALA A 76 -12.84 -0.60 23.49
N SER A 77 -12.47 0.63 23.16
CA SER A 77 -13.37 1.79 23.14
C SER A 77 -14.48 1.70 22.09
N GLY A 78 -14.33 0.81 21.09
CA GLY A 78 -15.17 0.74 19.91
C GLY A 78 -14.65 1.59 18.74
N ASP A 79 -13.61 2.36 18.92
CA ASP A 79 -12.95 3.07 17.83
C ASP A 79 -12.36 2.08 16.84
N GLU A 80 -12.24 2.48 15.57
CA GLU A 80 -11.70 1.62 14.51
C GLU A 80 -10.80 2.39 13.56
N TYR A 81 -9.67 1.79 13.20
CA TYR A 81 -8.84 2.28 12.10
C TYR A 81 -8.73 1.25 11.00
N ILE A 82 -9.10 1.65 9.79
CA ILE A 82 -9.00 0.86 8.57
C ILE A 82 -7.98 1.53 7.67
N GLY A 83 -6.84 0.91 7.43
CA GLY A 83 -5.81 1.56 6.63
C GLY A 83 -4.48 0.83 6.59
N LYS A 84 -3.46 1.59 6.21
CA LYS A 84 -2.09 1.14 6.11
C LYS A 84 -1.38 1.17 7.46
N TRP A 85 -0.61 0.10 7.71
CA TRP A 85 0.18 -0.11 8.93
C TRP A 85 1.64 -0.35 8.58
N GLU A 86 2.52 0.13 9.41
CA GLU A 86 3.95 -0.14 9.31
C GLU A 86 4.49 -0.40 10.72
N PHE A 87 5.00 -1.62 10.96
CA PHE A 87 5.54 -2.08 12.25
C PHE A 87 4.67 -1.69 13.47
N GLY A 88 3.35 -1.94 13.37
CA GLY A 88 2.39 -1.70 14.45
C GLY A 88 1.91 -0.26 14.59
N LYS A 89 2.30 0.62 13.67
CA LYS A 89 1.85 2.02 13.64
C LYS A 89 0.99 2.29 12.42
N ARG A 90 -0.02 3.18 12.55
CA ARG A 90 -0.76 3.73 11.41
C ARG A 90 0.20 4.51 10.53
N ASN A 91 0.34 4.13 9.26
CA ASN A 91 1.31 4.77 8.35
C ASN A 91 0.82 4.65 6.90
N GLY A 92 0.49 5.77 6.28
CA GLY A 92 -0.13 5.89 4.96
C GLY A 92 -1.61 6.22 5.04
N GLU A 93 -2.36 5.95 3.97
CA GLU A 93 -3.78 6.25 3.90
C GLU A 93 -4.62 5.37 4.83
N GLY A 94 -5.63 5.99 5.46
CA GLY A 94 -6.54 5.29 6.35
C GLY A 94 -7.74 6.12 6.80
N ILE A 95 -8.69 5.40 7.35
CA ILE A 95 -9.94 5.92 7.89
C ILE A 95 -9.97 5.58 9.38
N TYR A 96 -10.17 6.57 10.21
CA TYR A 96 -10.35 6.42 11.65
C TYR A 96 -11.77 6.78 12.04
N HIS A 97 -12.51 5.81 12.54
CA HIS A 97 -13.83 5.97 13.13
C HIS A 97 -13.68 6.06 14.64
N PHE A 98 -14.24 7.08 15.24
CA PHE A 98 -14.14 7.34 16.69
C PHE A 98 -15.33 8.14 17.20
N LYS A 99 -15.51 8.18 18.50
CA LYS A 99 -16.50 9.07 19.12
C LYS A 99 -15.85 10.34 19.60
N TYR A 100 -16.43 11.48 19.22
CA TYR A 100 -16.08 12.80 19.72
C TYR A 100 -17.32 13.47 20.31
N ASN A 101 -17.31 13.77 21.62
CA ASN A 101 -18.47 14.29 22.35
C ASN A 101 -19.73 13.42 22.10
N ASP A 102 -19.60 12.10 22.27
CA ASP A 102 -20.63 11.08 22.05
C ASP A 102 -21.23 11.01 20.64
N LYS A 103 -20.63 11.71 19.67
CA LYS A 103 -21.01 11.66 18.26
C LYS A 103 -20.02 10.84 17.46
N ASP A 104 -20.55 10.00 16.59
CA ASP A 104 -19.73 9.27 15.64
C ASP A 104 -19.00 10.25 14.71
N SER A 105 -17.70 10.11 14.64
CA SER A 105 -16.80 10.97 13.89
C SER A 105 -15.89 10.14 13.00
N ILE A 106 -15.55 10.68 11.85
CA ILE A 106 -14.70 9.99 10.87
C ILE A 106 -13.55 10.93 10.47
N GLN A 107 -12.34 10.41 10.49
CA GLN A 107 -11.15 11.11 10.03
C GLN A 107 -10.49 10.32 8.91
N VAL A 108 -10.59 10.82 7.67
CA VAL A 108 -10.01 10.22 6.47
C VAL A 108 -8.76 10.97 6.08
N GLY A 109 -7.66 10.30 5.84
CA GLY A 109 -6.45 10.97 5.41
C GLY A 109 -5.18 10.14 5.49
N ILE A 110 -4.06 10.87 5.56
CA ILE A 110 -2.71 10.31 5.65
C ILE A 110 -2.25 10.29 7.09
N TRP A 111 -1.65 9.18 7.49
CA TRP A 111 -1.09 8.95 8.81
C TRP A 111 0.41 8.69 8.70
N LYS A 112 1.16 9.15 9.67
CA LYS A 112 2.59 8.87 9.80
C LYS A 112 2.91 8.62 11.27
N ASP A 113 3.44 7.45 11.59
CA ASP A 113 3.80 7.05 12.96
C ASP A 113 2.68 7.28 13.98
N ASN A 114 1.41 6.92 13.63
CA ASN A 114 0.17 7.15 14.39
C ASN A 114 -0.36 8.59 14.39
N ILE A 115 0.34 9.56 13.82
CA ILE A 115 -0.07 10.96 13.77
C ILE A 115 -0.85 11.21 12.48
N TYR A 116 -2.00 11.88 12.59
CA TYR A 116 -2.76 12.34 11.42
C TYR A 116 -2.07 13.53 10.76
N MET A 117 -1.78 13.41 9.48
CA MET A 117 -1.03 14.40 8.70
C MET A 117 -1.93 15.32 7.84
N GLY A 118 -3.23 15.02 7.80
CA GLY A 118 -4.19 15.76 6.98
C GLY A 118 -4.95 14.86 6.00
N PRO A 119 -5.91 15.44 5.26
CA PRO A 119 -6.68 14.71 4.26
C PRO A 119 -5.76 14.20 3.12
N VAL A 120 -6.22 13.16 2.42
CA VAL A 120 -5.57 12.73 1.18
C VAL A 120 -5.65 13.88 0.17
N PRO A 121 -4.53 14.37 -0.36
CA PRO A 121 -4.56 15.45 -1.35
C PRO A 121 -5.30 14.97 -2.61
N PRO A 122 -6.08 15.85 -3.25
CA PRO A 122 -6.75 15.51 -4.49
C PRO A 122 -5.72 15.12 -5.56
N PRO A 123 -6.05 14.17 -6.43
CA PRO A 123 -5.17 13.80 -7.53
C PRO A 123 -5.00 15.00 -8.49
N PRO A 124 -3.86 15.07 -9.19
CA PRO A 124 -3.66 16.07 -10.23
C PRO A 124 -4.76 16.02 -11.28
N THR A 125 -5.24 17.19 -11.73
CA THR A 125 -6.26 17.30 -12.76
C THR A 125 -5.63 17.13 -14.13
N ILE A 126 -6.06 16.13 -14.91
CA ILE A 126 -5.58 15.90 -16.27
C ILE A 126 -6.41 16.74 -17.22
N LEU A 127 -5.76 17.64 -17.97
CA LEU A 127 -6.37 18.50 -18.96
C LEU A 127 -6.32 17.89 -20.37
N GLN A 128 -5.20 17.22 -20.70
CA GLN A 128 -5.02 16.54 -21.99
C GLN A 128 -4.13 15.30 -21.81
N SER A 129 -4.53 14.21 -22.47
CA SER A 129 -3.73 12.99 -22.57
C SER A 129 -3.87 12.41 -23.97
N ARG A 130 -2.79 12.47 -24.76
CA ARG A 130 -2.77 11.96 -26.15
C ARG A 130 -1.54 11.07 -26.32
N ASN A 131 -1.77 9.84 -26.78
CA ASN A 131 -0.73 8.84 -27.00
C ASN A 131 0.10 8.52 -25.74
N VAL A 132 -0.52 8.62 -24.58
CA VAL A 132 0.01 8.13 -23.29
C VAL A 132 -0.73 6.83 -22.97
N GLN A 133 0.00 5.73 -22.77
CA GLN A 133 -0.58 4.44 -22.45
C GLN A 133 -1.01 4.39 -20.98
N ASN A 134 -0.14 4.90 -20.09
CA ASN A 134 -0.39 4.95 -18.67
C ASN A 134 0.37 6.11 -18.02
N TYR A 135 -0.13 6.58 -16.88
CA TYR A 135 0.56 7.56 -16.05
C TYR A 135 0.28 7.31 -14.57
N SER A 136 1.18 7.75 -13.72
CA SER A 136 0.96 7.75 -12.28
C SER A 136 1.59 8.96 -11.62
N PHE A 137 0.89 9.51 -10.63
CA PHE A 137 1.40 10.54 -9.74
C PHE A 137 1.63 9.96 -8.37
N GLN A 138 2.76 10.30 -7.76
CA GLN A 138 3.08 9.96 -6.39
C GLN A 138 3.56 11.20 -5.65
N LYS A 139 2.91 11.53 -4.53
CA LYS A 139 3.38 12.57 -3.61
C LYS A 139 4.25 11.93 -2.52
N TYR A 140 5.44 12.44 -2.26
CA TYR A 140 6.40 11.81 -1.35
C TYR A 140 7.13 12.75 -0.38
N GLY A 141 6.86 14.05 -0.42
CA GLY A 141 7.49 15.03 0.44
C GLY A 141 6.85 16.40 0.36
N ASN A 142 7.41 17.38 1.06
CA ASN A 142 6.82 18.71 1.24
C ASN A 142 7.60 19.85 0.57
N GLN A 143 8.61 19.53 -0.24
CA GLN A 143 9.31 20.55 -1.05
C GLN A 143 8.53 20.76 -2.35
N ASP A 144 8.43 21.98 -2.83
CA ASP A 144 7.67 22.34 -4.04
C ASP A 144 8.39 21.91 -5.31
N LYS A 145 8.33 20.60 -5.60
CA LYS A 145 9.11 19.94 -6.63
C LYS A 145 8.27 18.94 -7.44
N LEU A 146 8.51 18.89 -8.75
CA LEU A 146 7.96 17.86 -9.63
C LEU A 146 9.11 17.14 -10.34
N SER A 147 9.18 15.83 -10.20
CA SER A 147 10.07 14.96 -10.97
C SER A 147 9.27 14.22 -12.03
N ILE A 148 9.77 14.17 -13.26
CA ILE A 148 9.10 13.52 -14.40
C ILE A 148 10.05 12.47 -14.98
N GLU A 149 9.54 11.25 -15.11
CA GLU A 149 10.21 10.14 -15.77
C GLU A 149 9.30 9.58 -16.87
N ILE A 150 9.87 9.35 -18.05
CA ILE A 150 9.12 8.84 -19.22
C ILE A 150 9.66 7.45 -19.56
N PHE A 151 8.75 6.48 -19.63
CA PHE A 151 9.04 5.06 -19.84
C PHE A 151 8.49 4.56 -21.17
N MET A 152 9.16 3.55 -21.71
CA MET A 152 8.68 2.71 -22.80
C MET A 152 9.13 1.26 -22.51
N ASN A 153 8.22 0.29 -22.66
CA ASN A 153 8.50 -1.13 -22.39
C ASN A 153 9.11 -1.40 -21.00
N GLY A 154 8.69 -0.65 -19.97
CA GLY A 154 9.16 -0.83 -18.58
C GLY A 154 10.54 -0.25 -18.29
N THR A 155 11.21 0.36 -19.27
CA THR A 155 12.48 1.07 -19.11
C THR A 155 12.34 2.55 -19.43
N ILE A 156 13.28 3.39 -18.97
CA ILE A 156 13.26 4.82 -19.33
C ILE A 156 13.39 4.96 -20.84
N ASN A 157 12.48 5.73 -21.43
CA ASN A 157 12.43 5.96 -22.87
C ASN A 157 13.63 6.78 -23.34
N SER A 158 14.51 6.14 -24.12
CA SER A 158 15.71 6.77 -24.68
C SER A 158 15.50 7.32 -26.11
N THR A 159 14.29 7.14 -26.67
CA THR A 159 13.97 7.53 -28.05
C THR A 159 13.13 8.81 -28.17
N ILE A 160 13.19 9.64 -27.11
CA ILE A 160 12.46 10.90 -27.06
C ILE A 160 13.17 11.95 -27.91
N GLU A 161 12.40 12.55 -28.81
CA GLU A 161 12.83 13.67 -29.65
C GLU A 161 11.91 14.87 -29.43
N ASN A 162 12.44 16.07 -29.61
CA ASN A 162 11.70 17.34 -29.54
C ASN A 162 10.90 17.50 -28.25
N LEU A 163 11.49 17.12 -27.11
CA LEU A 163 10.86 17.28 -25.80
C LEU A 163 10.72 18.77 -25.48
N VAL A 164 9.50 19.22 -25.30
CA VAL A 164 9.15 20.54 -24.81
C VAL A 164 8.27 20.39 -23.58
N ILE A 165 8.62 21.11 -22.52
CA ILE A 165 7.80 21.17 -21.31
C ILE A 165 7.51 22.64 -21.01
N ALA A 166 6.26 23.02 -21.16
CA ALA A 166 5.76 24.33 -20.74
C ALA A 166 5.17 24.20 -19.32
N SER A 167 5.38 25.20 -18.50
CA SER A 167 4.77 25.33 -17.18
C SER A 167 4.32 26.76 -16.93
N THR A 168 3.31 26.93 -16.08
CA THR A 168 2.85 28.27 -15.68
C THR A 168 3.87 28.97 -14.78
N ASN A 169 4.68 28.20 -14.06
CA ASN A 169 5.76 28.71 -13.20
C ASN A 169 6.76 27.60 -12.85
N GLY A 170 7.82 27.96 -12.14
CA GLY A 170 8.92 27.07 -11.81
C GLY A 170 9.98 27.01 -12.90
N SER A 171 11.15 26.54 -12.53
CA SER A 171 12.25 26.28 -13.45
C SER A 171 12.60 24.80 -13.43
N TYR A 172 13.02 24.25 -14.57
CA TYR A 172 13.41 22.85 -14.62
C TYR A 172 14.88 22.66 -15.00
N GLN A 173 15.40 21.53 -14.59
CA GLN A 173 16.72 21.04 -14.97
C GLN A 173 16.64 19.53 -15.25
N ASN A 174 17.53 19.07 -16.11
CA ASN A 174 17.67 17.64 -16.37
C ASN A 174 18.71 17.06 -15.39
N ILE A 175 18.30 16.07 -14.60
CA ILE A 175 19.20 15.33 -13.71
C ILE A 175 19.24 13.89 -14.23
N GLY A 176 20.27 13.58 -15.02
CA GLY A 176 20.34 12.30 -15.73
C GLY A 176 19.18 12.16 -16.71
N ARG A 177 18.29 11.20 -16.44
CA ARG A 177 17.11 10.91 -17.27
C ARG A 177 15.78 11.39 -16.65
N THR A 178 15.88 12.12 -15.55
CA THR A 178 14.73 12.69 -14.82
C THR A 178 14.71 14.19 -15.06
N ILE A 179 13.55 14.71 -15.40
CA ILE A 179 13.28 16.14 -15.50
C ILE A 179 12.76 16.61 -14.16
N VAL A 180 13.37 17.63 -13.60
CA VAL A 180 13.04 18.12 -12.27
C VAL A 180 12.68 19.59 -12.31
N PHE A 181 11.45 19.92 -11.91
CA PHE A 181 11.01 21.28 -11.60
C PHE A 181 11.19 21.57 -10.13
N ASN A 182 11.66 22.77 -9.81
CA ASN A 182 11.83 23.27 -8.47
C ASN A 182 11.06 24.59 -8.32
N SER A 183 10.81 24.99 -7.07
CA SER A 183 10.17 26.27 -6.72
C SER A 183 8.80 26.47 -7.42
N ILE A 184 7.99 25.43 -7.41
CA ILE A 184 6.65 25.46 -7.99
C ILE A 184 5.72 26.29 -7.09
N ILE A 185 4.98 27.20 -7.70
CA ILE A 185 3.92 27.96 -7.02
C ILE A 185 2.58 27.34 -7.44
N TYR A 186 1.78 26.90 -6.49
CA TYR A 186 0.52 26.19 -6.74
C TYR A 186 -0.69 27.14 -6.79
N PRO A 187 -1.68 26.88 -7.65
CA PRO A 187 -1.73 25.80 -8.63
C PRO A 187 -0.76 26.03 -9.81
N ALA A 188 -0.21 24.92 -10.34
CA ALA A 188 0.69 24.96 -11.49
C ALA A 188 0.25 23.99 -12.59
N THR A 189 0.22 24.47 -13.83
CA THR A 189 -0.10 23.65 -15.00
C THR A 189 1.15 23.33 -15.77
N PHE A 190 1.28 22.09 -16.20
CA PHE A 190 2.39 21.56 -16.97
C PHE A 190 1.87 20.92 -18.25
N LYS A 191 2.52 21.23 -19.37
CA LYS A 191 2.25 20.61 -20.67
C LYS A 191 3.55 20.00 -21.20
N ILE A 192 3.54 18.68 -21.36
CA ILE A 192 4.65 17.88 -21.86
C ILE A 192 4.31 17.45 -23.29
N THR A 193 5.18 17.79 -24.24
CA THR A 193 5.06 17.34 -25.63
C THR A 193 6.37 16.76 -26.10
N TYR A 194 6.32 15.65 -26.79
CA TYR A 194 7.50 15.02 -27.39
C TYR A 194 7.11 14.08 -28.51
N ARG A 195 8.10 13.67 -29.30
CA ARG A 195 7.99 12.65 -30.33
C ARG A 195 8.74 11.41 -29.86
N THR A 196 8.19 10.23 -30.12
CA THR A 196 8.84 8.97 -29.79
C THR A 196 8.45 7.86 -30.77
N TRP A 197 9.17 6.77 -30.75
CA TRP A 197 8.87 5.57 -31.52
C TRP A 197 7.78 4.73 -30.83
N ASN A 198 7.04 3.94 -31.62
CA ASN A 198 6.19 2.89 -31.06
C ASN A 198 7.06 1.74 -30.54
N LYS A 199 6.43 0.81 -29.80
CA LYS A 199 7.14 -0.34 -29.17
C LYS A 199 7.90 -1.22 -30.15
N LEU A 200 7.48 -1.26 -31.42
CA LEU A 200 8.11 -2.05 -32.49
C LEU A 200 9.16 -1.26 -33.27
N HIS A 201 9.38 0.01 -32.94
CA HIS A 201 10.25 0.93 -33.65
C HIS A 201 9.91 1.08 -35.14
N SER A 202 8.64 0.89 -35.53
CA SER A 202 8.17 0.95 -36.91
C SER A 202 7.58 2.31 -37.31
N SER A 203 7.12 3.10 -36.36
CA SER A 203 6.56 4.44 -36.58
C SER A 203 6.76 5.36 -35.40
N GLN A 204 6.87 6.65 -35.71
CA GLN A 204 6.92 7.69 -34.68
C GLN A 204 5.56 8.33 -34.47
N PHE A 205 5.31 8.81 -33.27
CA PHE A 205 4.10 9.53 -32.90
C PHE A 205 4.38 10.66 -31.92
N ASN A 206 3.50 11.67 -31.92
CA ASN A 206 3.57 12.77 -30.99
C ASN A 206 2.77 12.46 -29.72
N VAL A 207 3.35 12.74 -28.57
CA VAL A 207 2.73 12.62 -27.25
C VAL A 207 2.40 14.01 -26.74
N VAL A 208 1.25 14.16 -26.11
CA VAL A 208 0.85 15.36 -25.38
C VAL A 208 0.27 14.92 -24.04
N PHE A 209 0.79 15.47 -22.94
CA PHE A 209 0.28 15.27 -21.61
C PHE A 209 0.22 16.60 -20.87
N GLU A 210 -0.97 17.02 -20.48
CA GLU A 210 -1.20 18.30 -19.81
C GLU A 210 -2.00 18.08 -18.53
N PHE A 211 -1.54 18.67 -17.43
CA PHE A 211 -2.12 18.47 -16.10
C PHE A 211 -1.87 19.66 -15.21
N THR A 212 -2.70 19.79 -14.17
CA THR A 212 -2.55 20.79 -13.11
C THR A 212 -2.28 20.11 -11.79
N LEU A 213 -1.25 20.57 -11.06
CA LEU A 213 -1.01 20.28 -9.67
C LEU A 213 -1.63 21.41 -8.83
N THR A 214 -2.50 21.05 -7.90
CA THR A 214 -3.18 22.02 -7.02
C THR A 214 -2.58 22.05 -5.63
N GLU A 215 -1.87 20.98 -5.24
CA GLU A 215 -1.36 20.79 -3.88
C GLU A 215 0.15 20.88 -3.80
N PRO A 216 0.70 21.66 -2.84
CA PRO A 216 2.13 21.72 -2.57
C PRO A 216 2.72 20.34 -2.23
N GLY A 217 3.98 20.13 -2.54
CA GLY A 217 4.74 18.93 -2.18
C GLY A 217 5.69 18.44 -3.25
N ASN A 218 6.42 17.36 -2.91
CA ASN A 218 7.24 16.65 -3.89
C ASN A 218 6.37 15.67 -4.66
N TRP A 219 6.27 15.87 -5.94
CA TRP A 219 5.55 15.01 -6.86
C TRP A 219 6.49 14.23 -7.78
N MET A 220 6.15 12.98 -8.03
CA MET A 220 6.74 12.15 -9.07
C MET A 220 5.67 11.83 -10.10
N LEU A 221 5.89 12.23 -11.34
CA LEU A 221 5.09 11.79 -12.50
C LEU A 221 5.87 10.73 -13.27
N LYS A 222 5.24 9.59 -13.48
CA LYS A 222 5.71 8.57 -14.42
C LYS A 222 4.75 8.50 -15.60
N LEU A 223 5.27 8.72 -16.81
CA LEU A 223 4.54 8.54 -18.07
C LEU A 223 5.02 7.28 -18.76
N THR A 224 4.10 6.52 -19.36
CA THR A 224 4.43 5.30 -20.11
C THR A 224 3.76 5.35 -21.49
N ASN A 225 4.53 5.01 -22.51
CA ASN A 225 4.11 4.89 -23.92
C ASN A 225 4.20 3.47 -24.42
#